data_32a1cd1b3fd2278ac73ee2dbd0202037
#
_entry.id   32a1cd1b3fd2278ac73ee2dbd0202037
#
_cell.length_a   1.000
_cell.length_b   1.000
_cell.length_c   1.000
_cell.angle_alpha   90.00
_cell.angle_beta   90.00
_cell.angle_gamma   90.00
#
_symmetry.space_group_name_H-M   'P 1'
#
loop_
_entity.id
_entity.type
_entity.pdbx_description
1 polymer ?
#
loop_
_entity_poly.entity_id
_entity_poly.type
_entity_poly.pdbx_seq_one_letter_code
_entity_poly.pdbx_strand_id
1 'polypeptide(L)'
;MPTTSAMKATFTTAVLALLLAPGAAAYHFEGGRWAKTTITYYNEVPAYSWSVDTAAYAWNTSGVRVRFVKSSRRDADVLIGVRWFKIAGEARIERVNGVIVRAEVGLQNGQDRYTRALVVAHELGHVLGLDHEDGVCATMNSRLDVDHPEDCSAPPPGMWVCRLLRADDVRGAVSLYGGSVRPIRGPEFCPR
;
A
#
# COMPACT_ATOMS: atom_id res chain seq x y z
N MET A 1 64.73 -50.29 -15.29
CA MET A 1 64.45 -48.84 -15.01
C MET A 1 62.97 -48.63 -15.20
N PRO A 2 62.19 -48.37 -14.20
CA PRO A 2 60.74 -48.09 -14.34
C PRO A 2 60.52 -46.60 -14.55
N THR A 3 59.74 -46.26 -15.57
CA THR A 3 59.29 -44.92 -15.88
C THR A 3 58.05 -44.59 -15.09
N THR A 4 58.14 -43.61 -14.22
CA THR A 4 57.02 -43.05 -13.46
C THR A 4 56.18 -42.10 -14.30
N SER A 5 54.92 -42.52 -14.57
CA SER A 5 53.93 -41.65 -15.24
C SER A 5 53.26 -40.79 -14.18
N ALA A 6 53.40 -39.46 -14.31
CA ALA A 6 52.75 -38.50 -13.43
C ALA A 6 51.32 -38.20 -13.90
N MET A 7 50.32 -38.61 -13.13
CA MET A 7 48.92 -38.24 -13.33
C MET A 7 48.70 -36.77 -12.92
N LYS A 8 48.32 -35.91 -13.88
CA LYS A 8 47.88 -34.53 -13.62
C LYS A 8 46.41 -34.56 -13.17
N ALA A 9 46.16 -34.27 -11.93
CA ALA A 9 44.81 -34.04 -11.44
C ALA A 9 44.30 -32.66 -11.78
N THR A 10 43.28 -32.58 -12.61
CA THR A 10 42.61 -31.34 -12.97
C THR A 10 41.51 -31.08 -11.96
N PHE A 11 41.67 -30.06 -11.09
CA PHE A 11 40.62 -29.61 -10.19
C PHE A 11 39.65 -28.68 -10.96
N THR A 12 38.44 -29.17 -11.19
CA THR A 12 37.35 -28.34 -11.73
C THR A 12 36.65 -27.66 -10.57
N THR A 13 36.88 -26.36 -10.42
CA THR A 13 36.17 -25.52 -9.43
C THR A 13 34.76 -25.25 -9.95
N ALA A 14 33.77 -25.92 -9.38
CA ALA A 14 32.36 -25.61 -9.63
C ALA A 14 31.99 -24.33 -8.88
N VAL A 15 31.82 -23.23 -9.61
CA VAL A 15 31.26 -21.99 -9.06
C VAL A 15 29.74 -22.17 -8.94
N LEU A 16 29.26 -22.37 -7.71
CA LEU A 16 27.83 -22.38 -7.41
C LEU A 16 27.30 -20.94 -7.45
N ALA A 17 26.75 -20.56 -8.59
CA ALA A 17 26.04 -19.29 -8.73
C ALA A 17 24.75 -19.37 -7.89
N LEU A 18 24.74 -18.72 -6.71
CA LEU A 18 23.55 -18.53 -5.92
C LEU A 18 22.64 -17.58 -6.68
N LEU A 19 21.67 -18.11 -7.42
CA LEU A 19 20.58 -17.33 -7.99
C LEU A 19 19.75 -16.80 -6.84
N LEU A 20 19.97 -15.54 -6.46
CA LEU A 20 19.04 -14.79 -5.63
C LEU A 20 17.75 -14.66 -6.45
N ALA A 21 16.79 -15.55 -6.21
CA ALA A 21 15.45 -15.40 -6.72
C ALA A 21 14.95 -14.02 -6.20
N PRO A 22 14.48 -13.12 -7.06
CA PRO A 22 13.81 -11.93 -6.58
C PRO A 22 12.65 -12.41 -5.70
N GLY A 23 12.60 -11.93 -4.47
CA GLY A 23 11.50 -12.25 -3.55
C GLY A 23 10.19 -12.03 -4.31
N ALA A 24 9.32 -13.04 -4.33
CA ALA A 24 8.04 -12.92 -4.98
C ALA A 24 7.35 -11.65 -4.49
N ALA A 25 7.01 -10.75 -5.42
CA ALA A 25 6.23 -9.59 -5.08
C ALA A 25 4.86 -10.09 -4.61
N ALA A 26 4.47 -9.71 -3.41
CA ALA A 26 3.23 -10.18 -2.80
C ALA A 26 2.04 -9.25 -3.10
N TYR A 27 2.28 -8.07 -3.70
CA TYR A 27 1.24 -7.10 -4.03
C TYR A 27 0.56 -7.43 -5.37
N HIS A 28 -0.75 -7.18 -5.44
CA HIS A 28 -1.59 -7.35 -6.62
C HIS A 28 -2.06 -5.99 -7.17
N PHE A 29 -2.50 -5.99 -8.43
CA PHE A 29 -2.99 -4.78 -9.12
C PHE A 29 -4.38 -4.97 -9.67
N GLU A 30 -5.24 -3.98 -9.48
CA GLU A 30 -6.59 -3.93 -10.07
C GLU A 30 -6.61 -3.63 -11.59
N GLY A 31 -5.45 -3.41 -12.18
CA GLY A 31 -5.34 -3.09 -13.62
C GLY A 31 -5.63 -1.64 -13.93
N GLY A 32 -4.62 -0.81 -13.84
CA GLY A 32 -4.68 0.62 -14.15
C GLY A 32 -3.86 1.47 -13.20
N ARG A 33 -3.52 2.66 -13.65
CA ARG A 33 -2.82 3.67 -12.84
C ARG A 33 -3.16 5.06 -13.32
N TRP A 34 -2.95 6.06 -12.49
CA TRP A 34 -3.01 7.46 -12.91
C TRP A 34 -1.89 7.79 -13.90
N ALA A 35 -2.20 8.58 -14.92
CA ALA A 35 -1.19 9.12 -15.84
C ALA A 35 -0.39 10.29 -15.23
N LYS A 36 -0.79 10.75 -14.07
CA LYS A 36 -0.20 11.88 -13.32
C LYS A 36 0.24 11.45 -11.92
N THR A 37 1.13 12.21 -11.31
CA THR A 37 1.66 11.93 -9.97
C THR A 37 1.04 12.78 -8.86
N THR A 38 0.27 13.82 -9.22
CA THR A 38 -0.52 14.58 -8.26
C THR A 38 -1.98 14.18 -8.42
N ILE A 39 -2.57 13.60 -7.39
CA ILE A 39 -3.97 13.17 -7.33
C ILE A 39 -4.68 14.10 -6.35
N THR A 40 -5.68 14.81 -6.85
CA THR A 40 -6.44 15.73 -6.02
C THR A 40 -7.59 15.01 -5.31
N TYR A 41 -7.85 15.36 -4.06
CA TYR A 41 -8.98 14.80 -3.33
C TYR A 41 -9.82 15.85 -2.62
N TYR A 42 -11.08 15.51 -2.42
CA TYR A 42 -12.01 16.30 -1.63
C TYR A 42 -12.72 15.40 -0.61
N ASN A 43 -12.68 15.79 0.66
CA ASN A 43 -13.40 15.15 1.73
C ASN A 43 -14.78 15.82 1.91
N GLU A 44 -15.84 15.09 1.60
CA GLU A 44 -17.22 15.54 1.71
C GLU A 44 -17.71 15.65 3.16
N VAL A 45 -16.98 15.06 4.12
CA VAL A 45 -17.36 15.01 5.54
C VAL A 45 -16.32 15.71 6.39
N PRO A 46 -16.48 16.99 6.71
CA PRO A 46 -15.47 17.76 7.48
C PRO A 46 -15.05 17.09 8.79
N ALA A 47 -15.96 16.40 9.47
CA ALA A 47 -15.67 15.66 10.70
C ALA A 47 -14.64 14.51 10.50
N TYR A 48 -14.39 14.08 9.28
CA TYR A 48 -13.44 13.00 8.95
C TYR A 48 -12.08 13.51 8.53
N SER A 49 -11.86 14.85 8.53
CA SER A 49 -10.64 15.48 8.01
C SER A 49 -9.38 14.89 8.61
N TRP A 50 -9.34 14.67 9.92
CA TRP A 50 -8.17 14.09 10.56
C TRP A 50 -7.80 12.70 9.98
N SER A 51 -8.79 11.82 9.80
CA SER A 51 -8.58 10.47 9.29
C SER A 51 -8.13 10.47 7.83
N VAL A 52 -8.80 11.30 7.01
CA VAL A 52 -8.47 11.43 5.57
C VAL A 52 -7.08 12.03 5.37
N ASP A 53 -6.78 13.11 6.11
CA ASP A 53 -5.49 13.80 6.01
C ASP A 53 -4.35 12.91 6.49
N THR A 54 -4.56 12.14 7.55
CA THR A 54 -3.57 11.21 8.09
C THR A 54 -3.25 10.09 7.09
N ALA A 55 -4.27 9.53 6.43
CA ALA A 55 -4.09 8.53 5.39
C ALA A 55 -3.37 9.09 4.16
N ALA A 56 -3.78 10.26 3.67
CA ALA A 56 -3.13 10.94 2.57
C ALA A 56 -1.66 11.28 2.90
N TYR A 57 -1.39 11.72 4.12
CA TYR A 57 -0.02 12.01 4.58
C TYR A 57 0.84 10.74 4.61
N ALA A 58 0.29 9.61 5.06
CA ALA A 58 1.02 8.34 5.08
C ALA A 58 1.50 7.97 3.66
N TRP A 59 0.63 8.01 2.67
CA TRP A 59 1.00 7.80 1.27
C TRP A 59 2.00 8.83 0.76
N ASN A 60 1.80 10.11 1.06
CA ASN A 60 2.67 11.20 0.62
C ASN A 60 4.10 11.11 1.19
N THR A 61 4.28 10.45 2.32
CA THR A 61 5.58 10.30 2.99
C THR A 61 6.21 8.92 2.81
N SER A 62 5.49 7.97 2.20
CA SER A 62 5.91 6.58 1.99
C SER A 62 7.12 6.42 1.07
N GLY A 63 7.39 7.43 0.23
CA GLY A 63 8.47 7.42 -0.78
C GLY A 63 8.01 7.08 -2.19
N VAL A 64 6.73 6.78 -2.40
CA VAL A 64 6.10 6.68 -3.73
C VAL A 64 6.13 8.05 -4.41
N ARG A 65 6.31 8.09 -5.72
CA ARG A 65 6.26 9.35 -6.50
C ARG A 65 4.84 9.80 -6.81
N VAL A 66 3.93 9.64 -5.86
CA VAL A 66 2.55 10.11 -5.95
C VAL A 66 2.28 11.02 -4.75
N ARG A 67 1.44 12.01 -4.95
CA ARG A 67 1.01 12.92 -3.89
C ARG A 67 -0.50 13.11 -3.95
N PHE A 68 -1.16 12.86 -2.84
CA PHE A 68 -2.54 13.27 -2.61
C PHE A 68 -2.57 14.73 -2.13
N VAL A 69 -3.35 15.57 -2.80
CA VAL A 69 -3.43 17.00 -2.51
C VAL A 69 -4.91 17.41 -2.38
N LYS A 70 -5.23 18.12 -1.32
CA LYS A 70 -6.60 18.66 -1.16
C LYS A 70 -6.97 19.60 -2.29
N SER A 71 -8.23 19.54 -2.72
CA SER A 71 -8.77 20.46 -3.71
C SER A 71 -10.22 20.81 -3.42
N SER A 72 -10.82 21.61 -4.28
CA SER A 72 -12.27 21.82 -4.29
C SER A 72 -12.99 20.55 -4.77
N ARG A 73 -14.27 20.40 -4.43
CA ARG A 73 -15.10 19.27 -4.89
C ARG A 73 -15.13 19.19 -6.42
N ARG A 74 -15.12 20.32 -7.10
CA ARG A 74 -15.18 20.41 -8.57
C ARG A 74 -13.90 19.89 -9.22
N ASP A 75 -12.76 20.13 -8.60
CA ASP A 75 -11.43 19.88 -9.16
C ASP A 75 -10.80 18.59 -8.60
N ALA A 76 -11.57 17.84 -7.80
CA ALA A 76 -11.09 16.61 -7.18
C ALA A 76 -11.14 15.44 -8.15
N ASP A 77 -10.03 14.71 -8.23
CA ASP A 77 -9.93 13.39 -8.86
C ASP A 77 -10.61 12.32 -8.02
N VAL A 78 -10.56 12.48 -6.70
CA VAL A 78 -11.08 11.55 -5.71
C VAL A 78 -12.08 12.24 -4.79
N LEU A 79 -13.30 11.73 -4.72
CA LEU A 79 -14.29 12.16 -3.74
C LEU A 79 -14.33 11.15 -2.59
N ILE A 80 -14.23 11.63 -1.36
CA ILE A 80 -14.23 10.78 -0.15
C ILE A 80 -15.43 11.19 0.70
N GLY A 81 -16.33 10.24 0.98
CA GLY A 81 -17.55 10.55 1.71
C GLY A 81 -18.18 9.35 2.39
N VAL A 82 -19.26 9.59 3.12
CA VAL A 82 -20.05 8.50 3.71
C VAL A 82 -20.92 7.86 2.65
N ARG A 83 -20.92 6.54 2.64
CA ARG A 83 -21.85 5.73 1.84
C ARG A 83 -22.43 4.64 2.72
N TRP A 84 -23.58 4.13 2.33
CA TRP A 84 -24.29 3.07 3.08
C TRP A 84 -23.82 1.70 2.58
N PHE A 85 -22.82 1.14 3.25
CA PHE A 85 -22.30 -0.19 2.98
C PHE A 85 -22.37 -1.09 4.19
N LYS A 86 -22.32 -2.41 3.96
CA LYS A 86 -22.13 -3.40 5.02
C LYS A 86 -20.66 -3.63 5.36
N ILE A 87 -19.75 -3.04 4.57
CA ILE A 87 -18.29 -3.15 4.70
C ILE A 87 -17.69 -1.82 5.17
N ALA A 88 -16.50 -1.85 5.69
CA ALA A 88 -15.84 -0.70 6.33
C ALA A 88 -15.60 0.47 5.35
N GLY A 89 -15.24 0.16 4.11
CA GLY A 89 -15.02 1.12 3.02
C GLY A 89 -15.15 0.46 1.67
N GLU A 90 -15.19 1.26 0.61
CA GLU A 90 -15.17 0.83 -0.79
C GLU A 90 -14.60 1.94 -1.67
N ALA A 91 -13.64 1.59 -2.53
CA ALA A 91 -13.17 2.47 -3.60
C ALA A 91 -13.81 2.07 -4.94
N ARG A 92 -14.41 3.02 -5.63
CA ARG A 92 -14.92 2.88 -6.99
C ARG A 92 -14.01 3.62 -7.94
N ILE A 93 -13.43 2.90 -8.89
CA ILE A 93 -12.38 3.42 -9.78
C ILE A 93 -12.91 3.47 -11.21
N GLU A 94 -12.96 4.65 -11.78
CA GLU A 94 -13.25 4.86 -13.19
C GLU A 94 -11.96 4.82 -14.01
N ARG A 95 -11.94 3.99 -15.05
CA ARG A 95 -10.77 3.78 -15.93
C ARG A 95 -11.15 3.99 -17.39
N VAL A 96 -10.24 4.63 -18.13
CA VAL A 96 -10.35 4.77 -19.58
C VAL A 96 -9.03 4.26 -20.19
N ASN A 97 -9.10 3.21 -21.00
CA ASN A 97 -7.94 2.57 -21.64
C ASN A 97 -6.82 2.23 -20.64
N GLY A 98 -7.17 1.68 -19.48
CA GLY A 98 -6.20 1.30 -18.44
C GLY A 98 -5.63 2.48 -17.62
N VAL A 99 -6.11 3.70 -17.87
CA VAL A 99 -5.74 4.88 -17.08
C VAL A 99 -6.87 5.19 -16.10
N ILE A 100 -6.53 5.38 -14.83
CA ILE A 100 -7.48 5.85 -13.82
C ILE A 100 -7.73 7.33 -14.09
N VAL A 101 -9.00 7.70 -14.20
CA VAL A 101 -9.43 9.07 -14.50
C VAL A 101 -10.21 9.71 -13.35
N ARG A 102 -10.85 8.89 -12.52
CA ARG A 102 -11.62 9.32 -11.36
C ARG A 102 -11.76 8.20 -10.34
N ALA A 103 -11.95 8.57 -9.06
CA ALA A 103 -12.29 7.62 -8.02
C ALA A 103 -13.30 8.21 -7.02
N GLU A 104 -14.05 7.32 -6.38
CA GLU A 104 -14.90 7.64 -5.24
C GLU A 104 -14.57 6.68 -4.10
N VAL A 105 -14.34 7.21 -2.92
CA VAL A 105 -14.11 6.44 -1.68
C VAL A 105 -15.33 6.61 -0.78
N GLY A 106 -16.06 5.52 -0.57
CA GLY A 106 -17.15 5.44 0.37
C GLY A 106 -16.70 4.88 1.70
N LEU A 107 -17.06 5.52 2.80
CA LEU A 107 -16.74 5.09 4.15
C LEU A 107 -18.01 4.73 4.91
N GLN A 108 -17.95 3.67 5.69
CA GLN A 108 -19.04 3.33 6.63
C GLN A 108 -19.09 4.37 7.73
N ASN A 109 -20.32 4.74 8.13
CA ASN A 109 -20.53 5.62 9.28
C ASN A 109 -20.29 4.87 10.61
N GLY A 110 -19.97 5.60 11.68
CA GLY A 110 -19.85 5.05 13.03
C GLY A 110 -18.47 4.53 13.42
N GLN A 111 -17.52 4.48 12.50
CA GLN A 111 -16.13 4.11 12.82
C GLN A 111 -15.48 5.18 13.70
N ASP A 112 -14.61 4.75 14.62
CA ASP A 112 -13.71 5.67 15.30
C ASP A 112 -12.69 6.27 14.33
N ARG A 113 -12.02 7.35 14.74
CA ARG A 113 -11.12 8.09 13.85
C ARG A 113 -9.89 7.29 13.39
N TYR A 114 -9.42 6.34 14.20
CA TYR A 114 -8.24 5.54 13.90
C TYR A 114 -8.56 4.43 12.91
N THR A 115 -9.62 3.66 13.18
CA THR A 115 -10.16 2.67 12.24
C THR A 115 -10.46 3.32 10.91
N ARG A 116 -11.10 4.49 10.91
CA ARG A 116 -11.38 5.23 9.67
C ARG A 116 -10.10 5.64 8.94
N ALA A 117 -9.05 6.07 9.64
CA ALA A 117 -7.77 6.42 9.00
C ALA A 117 -7.14 5.20 8.30
N LEU A 118 -7.21 4.03 8.92
CA LEU A 118 -6.75 2.78 8.32
C LEU A 118 -7.57 2.42 7.10
N VAL A 119 -8.91 2.46 7.20
CA VAL A 119 -9.80 2.21 6.06
C VAL A 119 -9.51 3.18 4.93
N VAL A 120 -9.38 4.49 5.20
CA VAL A 120 -9.02 5.46 4.15
C VAL A 120 -7.67 5.14 3.53
N ALA A 121 -6.66 4.73 4.31
CA ALA A 121 -5.35 4.36 3.77
C ALA A 121 -5.44 3.15 2.84
N HIS A 122 -6.26 2.15 3.17
CA HIS A 122 -6.58 1.00 2.34
C HIS A 122 -7.28 1.43 1.04
N GLU A 123 -8.37 2.20 1.13
CA GLU A 123 -9.11 2.67 -0.04
C GLU A 123 -8.26 3.55 -0.96
N LEU A 124 -7.36 4.37 -0.40
CA LEU A 124 -6.40 5.12 -1.20
C LEU A 124 -5.38 4.21 -1.90
N GLY A 125 -5.10 3.02 -1.37
CA GLY A 125 -4.33 1.99 -2.05
C GLY A 125 -5.04 1.52 -3.33
N HIS A 126 -6.35 1.22 -3.26
CA HIS A 126 -7.16 0.93 -4.44
C HIS A 126 -7.19 2.11 -5.43
N VAL A 127 -7.32 3.34 -4.92
CA VAL A 127 -7.22 4.55 -5.75
C VAL A 127 -5.89 4.61 -6.50
N LEU A 128 -4.80 4.09 -5.93
CA LEU A 128 -3.50 3.99 -6.61
C LEU A 128 -3.44 2.81 -7.60
N GLY A 129 -4.41 1.92 -7.63
CA GLY A 129 -4.44 0.73 -8.50
C GLY A 129 -3.94 -0.54 -7.85
N LEU A 130 -3.74 -0.56 -6.53
CA LEU A 130 -3.45 -1.78 -5.77
C LEU A 130 -4.73 -2.59 -5.56
N ASP A 131 -4.61 -3.90 -5.66
CA ASP A 131 -5.64 -4.86 -5.30
C ASP A 131 -5.37 -5.42 -3.90
N HIS A 132 -6.28 -6.23 -3.40
CA HIS A 132 -6.11 -6.93 -2.13
C HIS A 132 -4.88 -7.83 -2.14
N GLU A 133 -4.23 -7.92 -0.99
CA GLU A 133 -3.09 -8.79 -0.74
C GLU A 133 -3.27 -9.51 0.58
N ASP A 134 -3.59 -10.80 0.51
CA ASP A 134 -3.87 -11.63 1.68
C ASP A 134 -2.75 -12.64 1.99
N GLY A 135 -1.70 -12.69 1.17
CA GLY A 135 -0.56 -13.60 1.35
C GLY A 135 0.50 -13.09 2.33
N VAL A 136 0.46 -11.81 2.65
CA VAL A 136 1.38 -11.15 3.61
C VAL A 136 0.63 -10.11 4.43
N CYS A 137 1.28 -9.65 5.51
CA CYS A 137 0.75 -8.53 6.29
C CYS A 137 0.82 -7.22 5.51
N ALA A 138 -0.29 -6.76 5.02
CA ALA A 138 -0.45 -5.55 4.23
C ALA A 138 -1.61 -4.70 4.75
N THR A 139 -1.58 -3.41 4.47
CA THR A 139 -2.75 -2.54 4.64
C THR A 139 -3.83 -2.93 3.64
N MET A 140 -3.41 -3.49 2.49
CA MET A 140 -4.28 -3.98 1.44
C MET A 140 -4.86 -5.38 1.72
N ASN A 141 -4.76 -5.94 2.94
CA ASN A 141 -5.49 -7.16 3.26
C ASN A 141 -7.00 -6.96 3.10
N SER A 142 -7.69 -7.94 2.49
CA SER A 142 -9.14 -7.87 2.20
C SER A 142 -10.01 -7.84 3.45
N ARG A 143 -9.44 -8.22 4.60
CA ARG A 143 -10.12 -8.22 5.90
C ARG A 143 -9.36 -7.39 6.90
N LEU A 144 -10.09 -6.51 7.57
CA LEU A 144 -9.64 -5.84 8.76
C LEU A 144 -9.99 -6.73 9.95
N ASP A 145 -9.14 -7.71 10.25
CA ASP A 145 -9.37 -8.60 11.39
C ASP A 145 -8.77 -7.99 12.64
N VAL A 146 -9.65 -7.50 13.51
CA VAL A 146 -9.28 -6.89 14.79
C VAL A 146 -9.17 -7.92 15.91
N ASP A 147 -9.70 -9.11 15.68
CA ASP A 147 -9.84 -10.15 16.71
C ASP A 147 -8.69 -11.17 16.66
N HIS A 148 -7.95 -11.22 15.55
CA HIS A 148 -6.80 -12.10 15.35
C HIS A 148 -5.51 -11.33 15.03
N PRO A 149 -4.93 -10.64 16.01
CA PRO A 149 -3.73 -9.82 15.83
C PRO A 149 -2.47 -10.60 15.39
N GLU A 150 -2.42 -11.88 15.61
CA GLU A 150 -1.38 -12.79 15.13
C GLU A 150 -1.39 -12.99 13.62
N ASP A 151 -2.56 -12.85 12.98
CA ASP A 151 -2.76 -13.08 11.55
C ASP A 151 -2.59 -11.81 10.68
N CYS A 152 -1.68 -10.92 11.01
CA CYS A 152 -1.47 -9.62 10.36
C CYS A 152 -2.38 -8.51 10.82
N SER A 153 -3.20 -8.80 11.77
CA SER A 153 -4.14 -7.85 12.25
C SER A 153 -3.48 -6.76 13.05
N ALA A 154 -4.19 -5.90 13.17
CA ALA A 154 -4.15 -4.64 13.77
C ALA A 154 -3.46 -4.65 15.10
N PRO A 155 -2.55 -3.73 15.30
CA PRO A 155 -2.11 -3.39 16.65
C PRO A 155 -3.33 -2.98 17.50
N PRO A 156 -3.22 -3.07 18.83
CA PRO A 156 -4.28 -2.69 19.73
C PRO A 156 -4.93 -1.36 19.36
N PRO A 157 -6.22 -1.15 19.63
CA PRO A 157 -6.90 0.11 19.33
C PRO A 157 -6.06 1.32 19.74
N GLY A 158 -5.91 2.30 18.86
CA GLY A 158 -5.06 3.48 19.04
C GLY A 158 -3.63 3.35 18.53
N MET A 159 -3.17 2.14 18.17
CA MET A 159 -1.84 1.95 17.54
C MET A 159 -1.87 1.84 16.00
N TRP A 160 -3.02 1.85 15.40
CA TRP A 160 -3.25 1.77 13.95
C TRP A 160 -2.57 2.88 13.17
N VAL A 161 -2.64 4.08 13.70
CA VAL A 161 -2.08 5.29 13.09
C VAL A 161 -0.57 5.18 12.90
N CYS A 162 0.11 4.38 13.73
CA CYS A 162 1.54 4.17 13.63
C CYS A 162 1.94 3.26 12.47
N ARG A 163 0.98 2.57 11.86
CA ARG A 163 1.22 1.55 10.83
C ARG A 163 0.17 1.59 9.73
N LEU A 164 -0.23 2.79 9.30
CA LEU A 164 -1.22 2.92 8.23
C LEU A 164 -0.81 2.28 6.92
N LEU A 165 0.50 2.09 6.69
CA LEU A 165 1.02 1.44 5.50
C LEU A 165 2.07 0.40 5.89
N ARG A 166 2.08 -0.72 5.21
CA ARG A 166 3.12 -1.73 5.30
C ARG A 166 4.11 -1.56 4.15
N ALA A 167 5.28 -2.16 4.29
CA ALA A 167 6.31 -2.06 3.25
C ALA A 167 5.86 -2.68 1.92
N ASP A 168 4.97 -3.66 1.96
CA ASP A 168 4.44 -4.30 0.77
C ASP A 168 3.53 -3.38 -0.03
N ASP A 169 2.58 -2.70 0.63
CA ASP A 169 1.72 -1.70 0.00
C ASP A 169 2.55 -0.64 -0.73
N VAL A 170 3.60 -0.15 -0.06
CA VAL A 170 4.49 0.87 -0.62
C VAL A 170 5.29 0.31 -1.80
N ARG A 171 5.78 -0.94 -1.74
CA ARG A 171 6.46 -1.59 -2.87
C ARG A 171 5.54 -1.70 -4.08
N GLY A 172 4.29 -2.11 -3.86
CA GLY A 172 3.27 -2.16 -4.91
C GLY A 172 3.08 -0.81 -5.59
N ALA A 173 2.85 0.23 -4.82
CA ALA A 173 2.69 1.58 -5.36
C ALA A 173 3.97 2.12 -6.02
N VAL A 174 5.17 1.83 -5.48
CA VAL A 174 6.46 2.19 -6.10
C VAL A 174 6.62 1.52 -7.48
N SER A 175 6.16 0.28 -7.65
CA SER A 175 6.23 -0.39 -8.96
C SER A 175 5.35 0.26 -10.02
N LEU A 176 4.23 0.89 -9.62
CA LEU A 176 3.33 1.62 -10.54
C LEU A 176 3.82 3.04 -10.84
N TYR A 177 4.36 3.75 -9.86
CA TYR A 177 4.63 5.19 -9.95
C TYR A 177 6.10 5.56 -9.80
N GLY A 178 6.96 4.61 -9.48
CA GLY A 178 8.36 4.87 -9.16
C GLY A 178 8.54 5.48 -7.77
N GLY A 179 9.78 5.72 -7.41
CA GLY A 179 10.16 6.17 -6.07
C GLY A 179 11.02 5.12 -5.37
N SER A 180 11.04 5.18 -4.05
CA SER A 180 11.72 4.19 -3.20
C SER A 180 10.97 4.03 -1.90
N VAL A 181 10.85 2.78 -1.43
CA VAL A 181 10.27 2.51 -0.12
C VAL A 181 11.07 3.24 0.94
N ARG A 182 10.46 4.15 1.65
CA ARG A 182 11.08 4.76 2.82
C ARG A 182 10.81 3.87 4.02
N PRO A 183 11.79 3.67 4.90
CA PRO A 183 11.52 3.01 6.17
C PRO A 183 10.40 3.80 6.86
N ILE A 184 9.27 3.14 7.07
CA ILE A 184 8.21 3.70 7.91
C ILE A 184 8.77 3.66 9.31
N ARG A 185 9.51 4.71 9.70
CA ARG A 185 9.94 4.88 11.08
C ARG A 185 8.67 5.10 11.88
N GLY A 186 8.40 4.18 12.80
CA GLY A 186 7.34 4.38 13.76
C GLY A 186 7.52 5.74 14.46
N PRO A 187 6.81 6.18 15.27
CA PRO A 187 5.48 6.62 15.57
C PRO A 187 5.27 8.12 15.28
N GLU A 188 5.50 8.60 14.07
CA GLU A 188 5.14 10.00 13.73
C GLU A 188 3.63 10.25 13.87
N PHE A 189 2.85 9.18 13.91
CA PHE A 189 1.40 9.21 14.07
C PHE A 189 0.91 8.68 15.42
N CYS A 190 1.81 8.13 16.25
CA CYS A 190 1.43 7.71 17.59
C CYS A 190 1.38 8.90 18.53
N PRO A 191 0.31 9.11 19.30
CA PRO A 191 0.36 10.04 20.40
C PRO A 191 1.46 9.61 21.37
N ARG A 192 2.36 10.52 21.69
CA ARG A 192 3.35 10.36 22.74
C ARG A 192 2.65 10.39 24.09
#